data_90d114af3071b1ea158f8786b13382b0
#
_entry.id   90d114af3071b1ea158f8786b13382b0
#
_cell.length_a   1.000
_cell.length_b   1.000
_cell.length_c   1.000
_cell.angle_alpha   90.00
_cell.angle_beta   90.00
_cell.angle_gamma   90.00
#
_symmetry.space_group_name_H-M   'P 1'
#
loop_
_entity.id
_entity.type
_entity.pdbx_description
1 polymer ?
#
loop_
_entity_poly.entity_id
_entity_poly.type
_entity_poly.pdbx_seq_one_letter_code
_entity_poly.pdbx_strand_id
1 'polypeptide(L)'
;MSKMNRKTGILLGLIAVAAGCAWAVHDFLDFRDRSVPIFAYHRVEDKSDLYSMPTDEFRTQMEYLKENGYKTIKLGDYASRRKAGDSFHKECVLIFDDGYLDNLTNAAPIMKEYGYIGNMFMAGMYEGWPGYLTWDEEVKLAQYGWELGSHTYIHKPLPLLSRQERKADLKKSHDHMLGLYYSPNGVTLSYPNGAYNKEVVEDVKEAGYAAGVTGLIGTNTEQDGLLTLRRVNVFHHKAKNLEHFKRALYKAQLISWVNEKTGYDLNRFLLWYYHKKKIKSSVPGEFCKDPCIMP
;
A
#
# COMPACT_ATOMS: atom_id res chain seq x y z
N MET A 1 -39.95 -42.86 -9.50
CA MET A 1 -39.14 -41.75 -8.96
C MET A 1 -39.60 -41.46 -7.52
N SER A 2 -38.81 -41.87 -6.53
CA SER A 2 -39.14 -41.69 -5.09
C SER A 2 -39.15 -40.20 -4.76
N LYS A 3 -40.24 -39.68 -4.21
CA LYS A 3 -40.33 -38.29 -3.73
C LYS A 3 -39.40 -38.15 -2.53
N MET A 4 -38.33 -37.39 -2.67
CA MET A 4 -37.39 -37.04 -1.60
C MET A 4 -38.17 -36.45 -0.42
N ASN A 5 -37.98 -37.00 0.79
CA ASN A 5 -38.65 -36.53 2.01
C ASN A 5 -38.22 -35.09 2.29
N ARG A 6 -39.14 -34.19 2.66
CA ARG A 6 -38.90 -32.77 2.95
C ARG A 6 -37.75 -32.57 3.96
N LYS A 7 -37.63 -33.42 4.97
CA LYS A 7 -36.54 -33.38 5.96
C LYS A 7 -35.17 -33.69 5.33
N THR A 8 -35.09 -34.65 4.42
CA THR A 8 -33.88 -35.02 3.69
C THR A 8 -33.47 -33.88 2.76
N GLY A 9 -34.41 -33.20 2.08
CA GLY A 9 -34.10 -32.02 1.24
C GLY A 9 -33.56 -30.83 2.04
N ILE A 10 -34.11 -30.55 3.22
CA ILE A 10 -33.60 -29.50 4.11
C ILE A 10 -32.20 -29.85 4.60
N LEU A 11 -31.96 -31.09 5.03
CA LEU A 11 -30.64 -31.52 5.50
C LEU A 11 -29.58 -31.39 4.40
N LEU A 12 -29.86 -31.82 3.17
CA LEU A 12 -28.95 -31.67 2.04
C LEU A 12 -28.69 -30.21 1.72
N GLY A 13 -29.68 -29.32 1.81
CA GLY A 13 -29.55 -27.89 1.65
C GLY A 13 -28.59 -27.27 2.71
N LEU A 14 -28.74 -27.65 3.98
CA LEU A 14 -27.86 -27.19 5.07
C LEU A 14 -26.43 -27.70 4.89
N ILE A 15 -26.23 -28.93 4.46
CA ILE A 15 -24.90 -29.49 4.16
C ILE A 15 -24.25 -28.72 3.01
N ALA A 16 -24.99 -28.42 1.95
CA ALA A 16 -24.48 -27.66 0.81
C ALA A 16 -24.07 -26.23 1.21
N VAL A 17 -24.87 -25.56 2.04
CA VAL A 17 -24.54 -24.23 2.57
C VAL A 17 -23.30 -24.30 3.46
N ALA A 18 -23.19 -25.26 4.37
CA ALA A 18 -22.01 -25.43 5.23
C ALA A 18 -20.75 -25.72 4.42
N ALA A 19 -20.83 -26.57 3.39
CA ALA A 19 -19.72 -26.85 2.48
C ALA A 19 -19.31 -25.61 1.69
N GLY A 20 -20.26 -24.83 1.21
CA GLY A 20 -20.00 -23.55 0.53
C GLY A 20 -19.30 -22.52 1.44
N CYS A 21 -19.76 -22.41 2.69
CA CYS A 21 -19.11 -21.53 3.68
C CYS A 21 -17.66 -21.99 4.00
N ALA A 22 -17.46 -23.31 4.20
CA ALA A 22 -16.14 -23.87 4.47
C ALA A 22 -15.18 -23.64 3.28
N TRP A 23 -15.67 -23.82 2.06
CA TRP A 23 -14.89 -23.51 0.86
C TRP A 23 -14.53 -22.03 0.76
N ALA A 24 -15.47 -21.12 1.00
CA ALA A 24 -15.23 -19.68 0.94
C ALA A 24 -14.20 -19.23 1.99
N VAL A 25 -14.27 -19.80 3.21
CA VAL A 25 -13.27 -19.55 4.26
C VAL A 25 -11.89 -20.04 3.84
N HIS A 26 -11.80 -21.27 3.33
CA HIS A 26 -10.52 -21.84 2.85
C HIS A 26 -9.93 -20.99 1.72
N ASP A 27 -10.73 -20.64 0.72
CA ASP A 27 -10.32 -19.81 -0.41
C ASP A 27 -9.87 -18.41 0.02
N PHE A 28 -10.55 -17.81 1.02
CA PHE A 28 -10.11 -16.52 1.59
C PHE A 28 -8.78 -16.63 2.36
N LEU A 29 -8.56 -17.72 3.10
CA LEU A 29 -7.30 -17.95 3.81
C LEU A 29 -6.13 -18.15 2.83
N ASP A 30 -6.34 -18.91 1.77
CA ASP A 30 -5.37 -19.05 0.68
C ASP A 30 -5.06 -17.70 0.02
N PHE A 31 -6.11 -16.93 -0.31
CA PHE A 31 -5.95 -15.57 -0.84
C PHE A 31 -5.12 -14.68 0.07
N ARG A 32 -5.36 -14.70 1.39
CA ARG A 32 -4.59 -13.92 2.37
C ARG A 32 -3.10 -14.24 2.34
N ASP A 33 -2.77 -15.51 2.17
CA ASP A 33 -1.38 -15.98 2.23
C ASP A 33 -0.61 -15.64 0.95
N ARG A 34 -1.27 -15.61 -0.21
CA ARG A 34 -0.66 -15.31 -1.51
C ARG A 34 -0.73 -13.85 -1.93
N SER A 35 -1.67 -13.06 -1.39
CA SER A 35 -1.76 -11.63 -1.70
C SER A 35 -0.76 -10.81 -0.92
N VAL A 36 -0.15 -9.82 -1.57
CA VAL A 36 0.92 -8.99 -0.97
C VAL A 36 0.33 -7.66 -0.49
N PRO A 37 0.23 -7.42 0.83
CA PRO A 37 -0.10 -6.12 1.39
C PRO A 37 1.09 -5.16 1.26
N ILE A 38 0.80 -3.90 0.92
CA ILE A 38 1.73 -2.79 0.94
C ILE A 38 1.30 -1.86 2.08
N PHE A 39 1.99 -1.91 3.21
CA PHE A 39 1.69 -1.06 4.37
C PHE A 39 2.33 0.31 4.19
N ALA A 40 1.51 1.36 4.21
CA ALA A 40 1.97 2.73 4.00
C ALA A 40 2.01 3.51 5.32
N TYR A 41 3.23 3.86 5.71
CA TYR A 41 3.57 4.73 6.83
C TYR A 41 4.05 6.09 6.32
N HIS A 42 4.20 7.06 7.24
CA HIS A 42 4.85 8.34 7.00
C HIS A 42 5.94 8.55 8.06
N ARG A 43 5.57 8.93 9.27
CA ARG A 43 6.50 9.14 10.39
C ARG A 43 6.46 8.01 11.41
N VAL A 44 7.59 7.75 12.04
CA VAL A 44 7.69 6.87 13.21
C VAL A 44 8.30 7.67 14.36
N GLU A 45 7.45 8.42 15.05
CA GLU A 45 7.84 9.31 16.15
C GLU A 45 6.69 9.51 17.12
N ASP A 46 7.02 9.90 18.38
CA ASP A 46 6.05 10.05 19.46
C ASP A 46 5.33 11.41 19.43
N LYS A 47 4.65 11.69 18.30
CA LYS A 47 3.77 12.85 18.12
C LYS A 47 2.31 12.41 18.00
N SER A 48 1.39 13.25 18.46
CA SER A 48 -0.04 12.95 18.47
C SER A 48 -0.77 13.47 17.22
N ASP A 49 -0.24 13.22 16.04
CA ASP A 49 -0.92 13.49 14.75
C ASP A 49 -1.28 12.18 14.03
N LEU A 50 -2.05 12.29 12.96
CA LEU A 50 -2.56 11.14 12.21
C LEU A 50 -1.45 10.33 11.51
N TYR A 51 -0.38 10.97 11.12
CA TYR A 51 0.68 10.41 10.28
C TYR A 51 1.90 9.96 11.08
N SER A 52 1.98 10.31 12.36
CA SER A 52 3.08 9.94 13.25
C SER A 52 2.70 8.69 14.06
N MET A 53 3.30 7.55 13.73
CA MET A 53 3.12 6.30 14.48
C MET A 53 4.11 6.30 15.64
N PRO A 54 3.65 6.19 16.92
CA PRO A 54 4.54 6.08 18.06
C PRO A 54 5.48 4.87 17.92
N THR A 55 6.72 5.03 18.39
CA THR A 55 7.79 4.02 18.23
C THR A 55 7.41 2.68 18.85
N ASP A 56 6.79 2.68 20.03
CA ASP A 56 6.33 1.46 20.70
C ASP A 56 5.20 0.75 19.93
N GLU A 57 4.27 1.52 19.40
CA GLU A 57 3.17 0.99 18.60
C GLU A 57 3.65 0.47 17.25
N PHE A 58 4.62 1.13 16.63
CA PHE A 58 5.30 0.64 15.44
C PHE A 58 5.99 -0.71 15.71
N ARG A 59 6.70 -0.83 16.85
CA ARG A 59 7.33 -2.06 17.28
C ARG A 59 6.32 -3.21 17.43
N THR A 60 5.19 -2.97 18.07
CA THR A 60 4.14 -4.00 18.25
C THR A 60 3.53 -4.43 16.91
N GLN A 61 3.49 -3.55 15.91
CA GLN A 61 3.05 -3.91 14.56
C GLN A 61 4.09 -4.77 13.83
N MET A 62 5.40 -4.48 13.97
CA MET A 62 6.48 -5.32 13.40
C MET A 62 6.49 -6.70 14.06
N GLU A 63 6.33 -6.77 15.39
CA GLU A 63 6.20 -8.03 16.12
C GLU A 63 5.00 -8.85 15.61
N TYR A 64 3.83 -8.24 15.48
CA TYR A 64 2.65 -8.90 14.92
C TYR A 64 2.91 -9.47 13.52
N LEU A 65 3.56 -8.72 12.63
CA LEU A 65 3.90 -9.23 11.29
C LEU A 65 4.84 -10.44 11.39
N LYS A 66 5.83 -10.40 12.28
CA LYS A 66 6.79 -11.50 12.49
C LYS A 66 6.10 -12.76 13.01
N GLU A 67 5.24 -12.62 14.03
CA GLU A 67 4.47 -13.73 14.62
C GLU A 67 3.51 -14.37 13.62
N ASN A 68 3.01 -13.58 12.67
CA ASN A 68 2.13 -14.09 11.59
C ASN A 68 2.89 -14.57 10.35
N GLY A 69 4.22 -14.66 10.43
CA GLY A 69 5.07 -15.25 9.40
C GLY A 69 5.33 -14.36 8.19
N TYR A 70 5.03 -13.06 8.26
CA TYR A 70 5.30 -12.13 7.17
C TYR A 70 6.80 -11.89 7.00
N LYS A 71 7.22 -11.77 5.73
CA LYS A 71 8.57 -11.36 5.30
C LYS A 71 8.46 -10.09 4.48
N THR A 72 9.37 -9.16 4.70
CA THR A 72 9.38 -7.93 3.89
C THR A 72 10.19 -8.11 2.62
N ILE A 73 9.70 -7.54 1.53
CA ILE A 73 10.38 -7.46 0.24
C ILE A 73 10.42 -6.02 -0.26
N LYS A 74 11.36 -5.72 -1.15
CA LYS A 74 11.40 -4.44 -1.87
C LYS A 74 10.28 -4.37 -2.90
N LEU A 75 9.75 -3.17 -3.17
CA LEU A 75 8.70 -2.99 -4.16
C LEU A 75 9.19 -3.30 -5.59
N GLY A 76 10.43 -2.93 -5.90
CA GLY A 76 11.06 -3.29 -7.17
C GLY A 76 11.25 -4.79 -7.33
N ASP A 77 11.64 -5.51 -6.27
CA ASP A 77 11.72 -6.98 -6.29
C ASP A 77 10.33 -7.60 -6.50
N TYR A 78 9.30 -7.09 -5.80
CA TYR A 78 7.91 -7.51 -6.04
C TYR A 78 7.50 -7.33 -7.51
N ALA A 79 7.78 -6.16 -8.09
CA ALA A 79 7.44 -5.87 -9.48
C ALA A 79 8.19 -6.77 -10.47
N SER A 80 9.47 -7.03 -10.23
CA SER A 80 10.31 -7.90 -11.07
C SER A 80 9.83 -9.35 -11.01
N ARG A 81 9.61 -9.88 -9.80
CA ARG A 81 9.13 -11.24 -9.57
C ARG A 81 7.71 -11.45 -10.14
N ARG A 82 6.84 -10.43 -10.02
CA ARG A 82 5.52 -10.45 -10.68
C ARG A 82 5.61 -10.59 -12.20
N LYS A 83 6.54 -9.87 -12.83
CA LYS A 83 6.79 -9.99 -14.29
C LYS A 83 7.36 -11.36 -14.66
N ALA A 84 8.10 -11.99 -13.77
CA ALA A 84 8.65 -13.34 -13.96
C ALA A 84 7.61 -14.46 -13.72
N GLY A 85 6.43 -14.13 -13.18
CA GLY A 85 5.38 -15.10 -12.85
C GLY A 85 5.59 -15.84 -11.53
N ASP A 86 6.40 -15.29 -10.62
CA ASP A 86 6.64 -15.86 -9.32
C ASP A 86 5.38 -15.82 -8.44
N SER A 87 5.24 -16.80 -7.58
CA SER A 87 4.24 -16.81 -6.51
C SER A 87 4.78 -16.13 -5.25
N PHE A 88 3.85 -15.64 -4.43
CA PHE A 88 4.13 -15.00 -3.14
C PHE A 88 3.44 -15.76 -2.02
N HIS A 89 4.08 -15.80 -0.85
CA HIS A 89 3.50 -16.43 0.33
C HIS A 89 3.96 -15.70 1.59
N LYS A 90 3.01 -15.08 2.29
CA LYS A 90 3.28 -14.30 3.51
C LYS A 90 4.37 -13.24 3.30
N GLU A 91 4.39 -12.61 2.13
CA GLU A 91 5.28 -11.49 1.85
C GLU A 91 4.50 -10.17 1.92
N CYS A 92 5.18 -9.12 2.35
CA CYS A 92 4.61 -7.77 2.42
C CYS A 92 5.66 -6.73 2.04
N VAL A 93 5.18 -5.55 1.67
CA VAL A 93 6.02 -4.37 1.42
C VAL A 93 5.72 -3.33 2.50
N LEU A 94 6.75 -2.77 3.12
CA LEU A 94 6.63 -1.65 4.05
C LEU A 94 7.13 -0.39 3.35
N ILE A 95 6.25 0.58 3.14
CA ILE A 95 6.60 1.86 2.49
C ILE A 95 6.48 3.02 3.48
N PHE A 96 7.35 4.00 3.30
CA PHE A 96 7.42 5.22 4.09
C PHE A 96 7.43 6.41 3.12
N ASP A 97 6.37 7.19 3.13
CA ASP A 97 6.20 8.33 2.23
C ASP A 97 6.87 9.60 2.78
N ASP A 98 7.14 10.58 1.92
CA ASP A 98 7.60 11.94 2.14
C ASP A 98 9.11 12.11 2.41
N GLY A 99 9.83 11.15 2.95
CA GLY A 99 11.28 11.26 3.21
C GLY A 99 11.64 11.80 4.58
N TYR A 100 10.88 11.49 5.63
CA TYR A 100 11.15 11.96 6.99
C TYR A 100 12.40 11.32 7.62
N LEU A 101 13.17 12.12 8.36
CA LEU A 101 14.40 11.68 9.04
C LEU A 101 14.16 10.60 10.09
N ASP A 102 13.00 10.62 10.77
CA ASP A 102 12.63 9.61 11.78
C ASP A 102 12.57 8.18 11.22
N ASN A 103 12.42 8.02 9.91
CA ASN A 103 12.45 6.71 9.29
C ASN A 103 13.86 6.09 9.31
N LEU A 104 14.92 6.90 9.22
CA LEU A 104 16.29 6.44 9.42
C LEU A 104 16.62 6.24 10.92
N THR A 105 16.19 7.19 11.78
CA THR A 105 16.63 7.20 13.19
C THR A 105 15.80 6.29 14.08
N ASN A 106 14.54 6.02 13.75
CA ASN A 106 13.60 5.25 14.56
C ASN A 106 13.11 3.99 13.84
N ALA A 107 12.51 4.12 12.63
CA ALA A 107 11.92 2.97 11.95
C ALA A 107 12.95 1.93 11.52
N ALA A 108 14.05 2.33 10.87
CA ALA A 108 15.04 1.41 10.34
C ALA A 108 15.74 0.57 11.43
N PRO A 109 16.15 1.11 12.60
CA PRO A 109 16.66 0.31 13.70
C PRO A 109 15.66 -0.72 14.22
N ILE A 110 14.40 -0.31 14.44
CA ILE A 110 13.33 -1.21 14.91
C ILE A 110 13.11 -2.33 13.89
N MET A 111 12.97 -2.01 12.61
CA MET A 111 12.75 -3.01 11.56
C MET A 111 13.91 -4.02 11.44
N LYS A 112 15.14 -3.55 11.62
CA LYS A 112 16.34 -4.40 11.61
C LYS A 112 16.30 -5.48 12.69
N GLU A 113 15.76 -5.21 13.87
CA GLU A 113 15.61 -6.20 14.95
C GLU A 113 14.75 -7.40 14.53
N TYR A 114 13.78 -7.19 13.63
CA TYR A 114 12.91 -8.24 13.08
C TYR A 114 13.42 -8.85 11.77
N GLY A 115 14.55 -8.34 11.25
CA GLY A 115 15.08 -8.73 9.94
C GLY A 115 14.28 -8.17 8.77
N TYR A 116 13.63 -7.02 8.97
CA TYR A 116 12.79 -6.36 7.99
C TYR A 116 13.52 -5.25 7.25
N ILE A 117 13.13 -5.04 5.99
CA ILE A 117 13.58 -3.93 5.13
C ILE A 117 12.38 -3.08 4.73
N GLY A 118 12.62 -1.80 4.48
CA GLY A 118 11.62 -0.82 4.06
C GLY A 118 11.85 -0.33 2.64
N ASN A 119 10.91 0.48 2.20
CA ASN A 119 10.97 1.24 0.95
C ASN A 119 10.66 2.70 1.30
N MET A 120 11.63 3.60 1.06
CA MET A 120 11.49 5.03 1.29
C MET A 120 11.07 5.71 0.00
N PHE A 121 9.98 6.47 0.04
CA PHE A 121 9.53 7.27 -1.09
C PHE A 121 9.80 8.76 -0.83
N MET A 122 10.80 9.29 -1.52
CA MET A 122 11.28 10.65 -1.35
C MET A 122 10.47 11.66 -2.16
N ALA A 123 10.05 12.73 -1.50
CA ALA A 123 9.60 13.95 -2.16
C ALA A 123 10.82 14.87 -2.37
N GLY A 124 11.37 14.90 -3.58
CA GLY A 124 12.68 15.47 -3.86
C GLY A 124 12.86 16.94 -3.44
N MET A 125 11.79 17.73 -3.36
CA MET A 125 11.87 19.12 -2.91
C MET A 125 12.12 19.27 -1.41
N TYR A 126 11.88 18.21 -0.61
CA TYR A 126 12.06 18.26 0.85
C TYR A 126 13.43 17.76 1.30
N GLU A 127 14.23 17.21 0.37
CA GLU A 127 15.57 16.74 0.69
C GLU A 127 16.40 17.81 1.40
N GLY A 128 16.96 17.46 2.54
CA GLY A 128 17.78 18.35 3.37
C GLY A 128 17.00 19.43 4.15
N TRP A 129 15.67 19.45 4.10
CA TRP A 129 14.89 20.33 4.97
C TRP A 129 14.90 19.82 6.42
N PRO A 130 14.72 20.71 7.42
CA PRO A 130 14.67 20.29 8.82
C PRO A 130 13.62 19.20 9.04
N GLY A 131 14.05 18.03 9.55
CA GLY A 131 13.20 16.87 9.81
C GLY A 131 13.02 15.93 8.62
N TYR A 132 13.67 16.20 7.49
CA TYR A 132 13.72 15.34 6.32
C TYR A 132 15.13 14.79 6.10
N LEU A 133 15.23 13.71 5.35
CA LEU A 133 16.50 13.09 4.99
C LEU A 133 17.35 14.02 4.10
N THR A 134 18.65 14.04 4.34
CA THR A 134 19.66 14.53 3.43
C THR A 134 20.09 13.42 2.48
N TRP A 135 20.75 13.76 1.38
CA TRP A 135 21.35 12.81 0.45
C TRP A 135 22.20 11.73 1.15
N ASP A 136 23.08 12.13 2.07
CA ASP A 136 23.92 11.17 2.81
C ASP A 136 23.12 10.23 3.71
N GLU A 137 21.99 10.68 4.23
CA GLU A 137 21.10 9.87 5.07
C GLU A 137 20.25 8.91 4.24
N GLU A 138 19.86 9.29 3.03
CA GLU A 138 19.23 8.39 2.06
C GLU A 138 20.19 7.27 1.65
N VAL A 139 21.46 7.61 1.38
CA VAL A 139 22.51 6.62 1.11
C VAL A 139 22.67 5.64 2.30
N LYS A 140 22.59 6.12 3.54
CA LYS A 140 22.60 5.24 4.73
C LYS A 140 21.41 4.31 4.76
N LEU A 141 20.19 4.76 4.44
CA LEU A 141 19.02 3.87 4.33
C LEU A 141 19.24 2.78 3.28
N ALA A 142 19.79 3.13 2.12
CA ALA A 142 20.14 2.14 1.10
C ALA A 142 21.17 1.11 1.61
N GLN A 143 22.15 1.53 2.43
CA GLN A 143 23.11 0.63 3.09
C GLN A 143 22.46 -0.31 4.13
N TYR A 144 21.34 0.11 4.74
CA TYR A 144 20.49 -0.77 5.55
C TYR A 144 19.68 -1.78 4.73
N GLY A 145 19.81 -1.75 3.41
CA GLY A 145 19.11 -2.63 2.48
C GLY A 145 17.74 -2.13 2.04
N TRP A 146 17.35 -0.90 2.42
CA TRP A 146 16.09 -0.31 1.98
C TRP A 146 16.11 0.02 0.47
N GLU A 147 14.95 0.00 -0.14
CA GLU A 147 14.76 0.56 -1.48
C GLU A 147 14.46 2.05 -1.37
N LEU A 148 15.01 2.85 -2.28
CA LEU A 148 14.68 4.24 -2.44
C LEU A 148 13.83 4.41 -3.70
N GLY A 149 12.67 5.03 -3.55
CA GLY A 149 11.70 5.30 -4.60
C GLY A 149 11.27 6.76 -4.61
N SER A 150 10.53 7.15 -5.62
CA SER A 150 10.07 8.52 -5.83
C SER A 150 8.70 8.76 -5.17
N HIS A 151 8.54 9.91 -4.51
CA HIS A 151 7.24 10.49 -4.15
C HIS A 151 6.97 11.78 -4.95
N THR A 152 7.41 11.79 -6.22
CA THR A 152 7.53 12.95 -7.11
C THR A 152 8.55 13.98 -6.63
N TYR A 153 8.80 15.02 -7.43
CA TYR A 153 9.75 16.05 -6.99
C TYR A 153 9.07 17.13 -6.15
N ILE A 154 7.90 17.65 -6.60
CA ILE A 154 7.22 18.77 -5.97
C ILE A 154 6.09 18.36 -5.00
N HIS A 155 5.85 17.07 -4.81
CA HIS A 155 4.85 16.52 -3.89
C HIS A 155 3.43 17.07 -4.09
N LYS A 156 3.01 17.31 -5.34
CA LYS A 156 1.63 17.70 -5.67
C LYS A 156 0.86 16.52 -6.24
N PRO A 157 -0.45 16.40 -5.97
CA PRO A 157 -1.30 15.42 -6.63
C PRO A 157 -1.17 15.54 -8.15
N LEU A 158 -0.66 14.50 -8.81
CA LEU A 158 -0.34 14.52 -10.25
C LEU A 158 -1.52 14.88 -11.17
N PRO A 159 -2.79 14.49 -10.87
CA PRO A 159 -3.94 14.91 -11.67
C PRO A 159 -4.22 16.42 -11.67
N LEU A 160 -3.70 17.17 -10.70
CA LEU A 160 -3.88 18.62 -10.58
C LEU A 160 -2.85 19.43 -11.38
N LEU A 161 -1.83 18.75 -11.92
CA LEU A 161 -0.80 19.37 -12.76
C LEU A 161 -1.23 19.33 -14.23
N SER A 162 -0.85 20.37 -15.00
CA SER A 162 -0.89 20.26 -16.46
C SER A 162 0.00 19.08 -16.91
N ARG A 163 -0.28 18.50 -18.08
CA ARG A 163 0.50 17.37 -18.59
C ARG A 163 1.99 17.69 -18.72
N GLN A 164 2.32 18.92 -19.11
CA GLN A 164 3.71 19.36 -19.23
C GLN A 164 4.42 19.42 -17.87
N GLU A 165 3.79 20.04 -16.84
CA GLU A 165 4.33 20.09 -15.49
C GLU A 165 4.49 18.70 -14.90
N ARG A 166 3.49 17.84 -15.08
CA ARG A 166 3.48 16.46 -14.58
C ARG A 166 4.62 15.63 -15.18
N LYS A 167 4.81 15.69 -16.49
CA LYS A 167 5.92 14.98 -17.16
C LYS A 167 7.30 15.52 -16.71
N ALA A 168 7.43 16.83 -16.54
CA ALA A 168 8.66 17.43 -16.06
C ALA A 168 8.96 17.01 -14.61
N ASP A 169 7.96 16.98 -13.75
CA ASP A 169 8.09 16.55 -12.35
C ASP A 169 8.44 15.07 -12.24
N LEU A 170 7.72 14.20 -12.96
CA LEU A 170 7.98 12.76 -13.01
C LEU A 170 9.40 12.45 -13.51
N LYS A 171 9.83 13.13 -14.61
CA LYS A 171 11.18 12.93 -15.14
C LYS A 171 12.24 13.40 -14.14
N LYS A 172 12.06 14.58 -13.54
CA LYS A 172 13.02 15.15 -12.57
C LYS A 172 13.16 14.22 -11.36
N SER A 173 12.06 13.71 -10.81
CA SER A 173 12.11 12.82 -9.65
C SER A 173 12.65 11.43 -10.00
N HIS A 174 12.38 10.92 -11.19
CA HIS A 174 12.94 9.65 -11.66
C HIS A 174 14.46 9.74 -11.84
N ASP A 175 14.94 10.80 -12.50
CA ASP A 175 16.38 11.03 -12.72
C ASP A 175 17.11 11.24 -11.38
N HIS A 176 16.48 11.94 -10.42
CA HIS A 176 17.00 12.11 -9.07
C HIS A 176 17.23 10.76 -8.37
N MET A 177 16.23 9.85 -8.41
CA MET A 177 16.37 8.52 -7.82
C MET A 177 17.45 7.68 -8.50
N LEU A 178 17.59 7.75 -9.83
CA LEU A 178 18.68 7.06 -10.55
C LEU A 178 20.07 7.58 -10.18
N GLY A 179 20.21 8.87 -9.89
CA GLY A 179 21.46 9.47 -9.42
C GLY A 179 21.83 9.05 -8.00
N LEU A 180 20.82 8.78 -7.17
CA LEU A 180 20.99 8.46 -5.76
C LEU A 180 21.20 6.96 -5.51
N TYR A 181 20.46 6.11 -6.20
CA TYR A 181 20.38 4.69 -5.91
C TYR A 181 20.24 3.86 -7.19
N TYR A 182 21.19 2.95 -7.36
CA TYR A 182 21.04 1.95 -8.41
C TYR A 182 19.98 0.91 -8.02
N SER A 183 18.83 0.97 -8.67
CA SER A 183 17.80 -0.07 -8.54
C SER A 183 17.85 -1.00 -9.75
N PRO A 184 18.27 -2.26 -9.59
CA PRO A 184 18.31 -3.22 -10.70
C PRO A 184 16.93 -3.51 -11.29
N ASN A 185 15.88 -3.25 -10.52
CA ASN A 185 14.49 -3.51 -10.90
C ASN A 185 13.75 -2.23 -11.35
N GLY A 186 14.46 -1.12 -11.51
CA GLY A 186 13.90 0.19 -11.91
C GLY A 186 13.37 1.01 -10.73
N VAL A 187 13.10 2.28 -11.00
CA VAL A 187 12.57 3.23 -10.01
C VAL A 187 11.09 2.95 -9.75
N THR A 188 10.71 2.95 -8.48
CA THR A 188 9.31 2.81 -8.03
C THR A 188 8.72 4.14 -7.62
N LEU A 189 7.38 4.26 -7.61
CA LEU A 189 6.64 5.49 -7.29
C LEU A 189 5.60 5.24 -6.22
N SER A 190 5.50 6.12 -5.22
CA SER A 190 4.28 6.33 -4.45
C SER A 190 3.60 7.61 -4.95
N TYR A 191 2.33 7.53 -5.35
CA TYR A 191 1.60 8.71 -5.85
C TYR A 191 1.29 9.67 -4.70
N PRO A 192 1.64 10.98 -4.79
CA PRO A 192 1.27 11.96 -3.79
C PRO A 192 -0.23 11.95 -3.51
N ASN A 193 -0.61 11.87 -2.24
CA ASN A 193 -1.99 11.68 -1.76
C ASN A 193 -2.68 10.42 -2.34
N GLY A 194 -1.94 9.51 -2.95
CA GLY A 194 -2.47 8.35 -3.67
C GLY A 194 -3.25 8.69 -4.93
N ALA A 195 -3.17 9.93 -5.42
CA ALA A 195 -4.02 10.48 -6.49
C ALA A 195 -3.49 10.14 -7.88
N TYR A 196 -4.35 9.56 -8.71
CA TYR A 196 -4.04 9.21 -10.10
C TYR A 196 -5.29 9.21 -10.98
N ASN A 197 -5.09 9.20 -12.28
CA ASN A 197 -6.10 8.90 -13.30
C ASN A 197 -5.40 8.20 -14.48
N LYS A 198 -6.15 7.85 -15.52
CA LYS A 198 -5.62 7.12 -16.68
C LYS A 198 -4.45 7.85 -17.36
N GLU A 199 -4.58 9.17 -17.56
CA GLU A 199 -3.51 9.96 -18.18
C GLU A 199 -2.24 10.01 -17.33
N VAL A 200 -2.39 10.13 -16.00
CA VAL A 200 -1.26 10.07 -15.06
C VAL A 200 -0.53 8.73 -15.15
N VAL A 201 -1.26 7.62 -15.22
CA VAL A 201 -0.65 6.29 -15.36
C VAL A 201 0.11 6.15 -16.67
N GLU A 202 -0.41 6.71 -17.77
CA GLU A 202 0.29 6.75 -19.06
C GLU A 202 1.59 7.57 -18.95
N ASP A 203 1.55 8.75 -18.34
CA ASP A 203 2.73 9.60 -18.16
C ASP A 203 3.78 8.96 -17.21
N VAL A 204 3.35 8.26 -16.15
CA VAL A 204 4.23 7.49 -15.25
C VAL A 204 4.90 6.33 -15.98
N LYS A 205 4.16 5.63 -16.86
CA LYS A 205 4.71 4.58 -17.72
C LYS A 205 5.73 5.13 -18.71
N GLU A 206 5.42 6.27 -19.36
CA GLU A 206 6.33 6.95 -20.27
C GLU A 206 7.62 7.42 -19.55
N ALA A 207 7.52 7.84 -18.28
CA ALA A 207 8.67 8.24 -17.47
C ALA A 207 9.56 7.07 -17.04
N GLY A 208 9.14 5.81 -17.26
CA GLY A 208 9.96 4.62 -17.02
C GLY A 208 9.85 4.02 -15.62
N TYR A 209 8.87 4.38 -14.82
CA TYR A 209 8.66 3.78 -13.51
C TYR A 209 8.28 2.30 -13.59
N ALA A 210 8.88 1.50 -12.72
CA ALA A 210 8.70 0.04 -12.69
C ALA A 210 7.42 -0.41 -11.99
N ALA A 211 7.02 0.33 -10.95
CA ALA A 211 5.80 0.11 -10.18
C ALA A 211 5.30 1.43 -9.58
N GLY A 212 3.99 1.51 -9.26
CA GLY A 212 3.37 2.69 -8.65
C GLY A 212 2.31 2.32 -7.62
N VAL A 213 2.41 2.89 -6.41
CA VAL A 213 1.48 2.65 -5.29
C VAL A 213 0.50 3.80 -5.19
N THR A 214 -0.79 3.49 -5.29
CA THR A 214 -1.91 4.45 -5.24
C THR A 214 -2.52 4.55 -3.84
N GLY A 215 -3.56 5.38 -3.69
CA GLY A 215 -4.39 5.45 -2.49
C GLY A 215 -5.48 4.39 -2.37
N LEU A 216 -5.62 3.48 -3.35
CA LEU A 216 -6.63 2.42 -3.31
C LEU A 216 -6.37 1.43 -2.17
N ILE A 217 -7.42 1.12 -1.42
CA ILE A 217 -7.33 0.16 -0.32
C ILE A 217 -7.37 -1.26 -0.88
N GLY A 218 -6.40 -2.10 -0.46
CA GLY A 218 -6.36 -3.51 -0.82
C GLY A 218 -5.00 -4.13 -0.62
N THR A 219 -4.93 -5.42 -0.94
CA THR A 219 -3.70 -6.21 -1.15
C THR A 219 -3.55 -6.54 -2.63
N ASN A 220 -2.39 -6.97 -3.06
CA ASN A 220 -2.06 -7.10 -4.47
C ASN A 220 -1.82 -8.55 -4.86
N THR A 221 -2.31 -8.93 -6.03
CA THR A 221 -2.11 -10.22 -6.68
C THR A 221 -1.57 -10.03 -8.10
N GLU A 222 -1.42 -11.11 -8.84
CA GLU A 222 -1.03 -11.09 -10.25
C GLU A 222 -2.01 -10.35 -11.17
N GLN A 223 -3.25 -10.13 -10.72
CA GLN A 223 -4.30 -9.45 -11.50
C GLN A 223 -4.20 -7.92 -11.44
N ASP A 224 -3.51 -7.37 -10.42
CA ASP A 224 -3.39 -5.93 -10.24
C ASP A 224 -2.33 -5.32 -11.16
N GLY A 225 -2.60 -4.12 -11.69
CA GLY A 225 -1.64 -3.38 -12.51
C GLY A 225 -0.44 -2.89 -11.69
N LEU A 226 0.78 -3.11 -12.18
CA LEU A 226 1.99 -2.71 -11.45
C LEU A 226 2.10 -1.20 -11.21
N LEU A 227 1.50 -0.36 -12.05
CA LEU A 227 1.48 1.09 -11.87
C LEU A 227 0.27 1.61 -11.08
N THR A 228 -0.59 0.71 -10.58
CA THR A 228 -1.80 1.06 -9.81
C THR A 228 -1.99 0.16 -8.61
N LEU A 229 -0.89 -0.15 -7.92
CA LEU A 229 -0.89 -1.03 -6.76
C LEU A 229 -1.71 -0.42 -5.61
N ARG A 230 -2.39 -1.28 -4.89
CA ARG A 230 -3.21 -0.97 -3.71
C ARG A 230 -2.36 -0.95 -2.46
N ARG A 231 -2.81 -0.22 -1.43
CA ARG A 231 -2.10 -0.14 -0.15
C ARG A 231 -3.00 -0.32 1.05
N VAL A 232 -2.39 -0.61 2.19
CA VAL A 232 -2.96 -0.59 3.53
C VAL A 232 -2.44 0.65 4.23
N ASN A 233 -3.25 1.70 4.32
CA ASN A 233 -2.84 2.92 5.04
C ASN A 233 -2.76 2.62 6.54
N VAL A 234 -1.64 2.97 7.15
CA VAL A 234 -1.39 2.82 8.59
C VAL A 234 -1.36 4.21 9.21
N PHE A 235 -2.40 4.52 9.97
CA PHE A 235 -2.55 5.79 10.65
C PHE A 235 -2.47 5.63 12.16
N HIS A 236 -2.02 6.69 12.84
CA HIS A 236 -2.06 6.75 14.29
C HIS A 236 -3.50 6.98 14.78
N HIS A 237 -3.89 6.17 15.73
CA HIS A 237 -5.11 6.32 16.50
C HIS A 237 -4.75 6.50 17.97
N LYS A 238 -5.45 7.36 18.70
CA LYS A 238 -5.14 7.70 20.11
C LYS A 238 -5.10 6.49 21.06
N ALA A 239 -5.68 5.37 20.65
CA ALA A 239 -5.67 4.11 21.38
C ALA A 239 -5.85 2.93 20.41
N LYS A 240 -5.37 1.75 20.83
CA LYS A 240 -5.57 0.48 20.11
C LYS A 240 -5.00 0.46 18.69
N ASN A 241 -3.83 1.07 18.47
CA ASN A 241 -3.18 1.12 17.15
C ASN A 241 -3.00 -0.26 16.52
N LEU A 242 -2.58 -1.28 17.28
CA LEU A 242 -2.46 -2.65 16.79
C LEU A 242 -3.80 -3.22 16.30
N GLU A 243 -4.90 -2.97 17.02
CA GLU A 243 -6.23 -3.43 16.60
C GLU A 243 -6.70 -2.71 15.32
N HIS A 244 -6.39 -1.43 15.17
CA HIS A 244 -6.65 -0.69 13.94
C HIS A 244 -5.82 -1.22 12.78
N PHE A 245 -4.53 -1.53 13.00
CA PHE A 245 -3.65 -2.16 12.02
C PHE A 245 -4.19 -3.50 11.53
N LYS A 246 -4.55 -4.41 12.45
CA LYS A 246 -5.15 -5.71 12.12
C LYS A 246 -6.45 -5.57 11.32
N ARG A 247 -7.31 -4.64 11.71
CA ARG A 247 -8.58 -4.36 10.99
C ARG A 247 -8.32 -3.78 9.61
N ALA A 248 -7.34 -2.88 9.45
CA ALA A 248 -6.97 -2.30 8.16
C ALA A 248 -6.46 -3.39 7.20
N LEU A 249 -5.57 -4.28 7.68
CA LEU A 249 -5.09 -5.43 6.91
C LEU A 249 -6.25 -6.36 6.51
N TYR A 250 -7.07 -6.78 7.47
CA TYR A 250 -8.21 -7.68 7.19
C TYR A 250 -9.18 -7.07 6.18
N LYS A 251 -9.53 -5.79 6.35
CA LYS A 251 -10.39 -5.06 5.41
C LYS A 251 -9.79 -5.01 4.00
N ALA A 252 -8.50 -4.72 3.90
CA ALA A 252 -7.80 -4.67 2.62
C ALA A 252 -7.80 -6.03 1.91
N GLN A 253 -7.52 -7.11 2.65
CA GLN A 253 -7.58 -8.48 2.15
C GLN A 253 -8.98 -8.86 1.67
N LEU A 254 -10.01 -8.53 2.46
CA LEU A 254 -11.41 -8.82 2.11
C LEU A 254 -11.85 -8.06 0.84
N ILE A 255 -11.51 -6.77 0.73
CA ILE A 255 -11.80 -5.96 -0.46
C ILE A 255 -11.17 -6.60 -1.69
N SER A 256 -9.89 -6.92 -1.65
CA SER A 256 -9.19 -7.50 -2.80
C SER A 256 -9.67 -8.90 -3.14
N TRP A 257 -9.98 -9.72 -2.14
CA TRP A 257 -10.58 -11.05 -2.37
C TRP A 257 -11.93 -10.96 -3.07
N VAL A 258 -12.83 -10.07 -2.62
CA VAL A 258 -14.12 -9.85 -3.29
C VAL A 258 -13.92 -9.33 -4.71
N ASN A 259 -13.00 -8.38 -4.91
CA ASN A 259 -12.70 -7.86 -6.24
C ASN A 259 -12.24 -8.98 -7.19
N GLU A 260 -11.33 -9.86 -6.72
CA GLU A 260 -10.82 -10.99 -7.50
C GLU A 260 -11.94 -11.98 -7.88
N LYS A 261 -12.83 -12.32 -6.92
CA LYS A 261 -13.89 -13.31 -7.15
C LYS A 261 -15.05 -12.79 -8.00
N THR A 262 -15.32 -11.49 -7.92
CA THR A 262 -16.52 -10.92 -8.57
C THR A 262 -16.20 -10.06 -9.80
N GLY A 263 -14.94 -9.64 -9.97
CA GLY A 263 -14.54 -8.62 -10.94
C GLY A 263 -15.08 -7.22 -10.60
N TYR A 264 -15.75 -7.05 -9.45
CA TYR A 264 -16.32 -5.77 -9.03
C TYR A 264 -15.36 -5.00 -8.13
N ASP A 265 -14.96 -3.78 -8.52
CA ASP A 265 -14.06 -2.96 -7.70
C ASP A 265 -14.81 -2.27 -6.55
N LEU A 266 -14.72 -2.87 -5.36
CA LEU A 266 -15.32 -2.32 -4.14
C LEU A 266 -14.77 -0.95 -3.74
N ASN A 267 -13.55 -0.56 -4.17
CA ASN A 267 -13.04 0.79 -3.89
C ASN A 267 -13.90 1.86 -4.57
N ARG A 268 -14.41 1.61 -5.79
CA ARG A 268 -15.34 2.54 -6.48
C ARG A 268 -16.61 2.74 -5.67
N PHE A 269 -17.17 1.66 -5.12
CA PHE A 269 -18.36 1.73 -4.26
C PHE A 269 -18.06 2.46 -2.95
N LEU A 270 -16.95 2.17 -2.30
CA LEU A 270 -16.54 2.82 -1.05
C LEU A 270 -16.31 4.32 -1.27
N LEU A 271 -15.61 4.71 -2.34
CA LEU A 271 -15.42 6.11 -2.70
C LEU A 271 -16.75 6.83 -2.94
N TRP A 272 -17.64 6.24 -3.73
CA TRP A 272 -18.99 6.78 -3.96
C TRP A 272 -19.77 6.92 -2.65
N TYR A 273 -19.76 5.90 -1.78
CA TYR A 273 -20.43 5.90 -0.48
C TYR A 273 -19.88 6.99 0.46
N TYR A 274 -18.57 7.16 0.54
CA TYR A 274 -17.92 8.18 1.34
C TYR A 274 -18.20 9.59 0.78
N HIS A 275 -18.20 9.79 -0.52
CA HIS A 275 -18.58 11.05 -1.13
C HIS A 275 -20.04 11.42 -0.79
N LYS A 276 -20.95 10.47 -0.88
CA LYS A 276 -22.37 10.69 -0.53
C LYS A 276 -22.59 10.98 0.96
N LYS A 277 -21.75 10.43 1.84
CA LYS A 277 -21.82 10.67 3.29
C LYS A 277 -21.16 11.99 3.71
N LYS A 278 -20.09 12.42 3.03
CA LYS A 278 -19.39 13.70 3.28
C LYS A 278 -20.25 14.92 3.00
N ILE A 279 -21.26 14.83 2.15
CA ILE A 279 -22.28 15.87 1.99
C ILE A 279 -23.07 16.08 3.29
N LYS A 280 -22.98 15.20 4.29
CA LYS A 280 -23.69 15.25 5.57
C LYS A 280 -22.83 15.44 6.83
N SER A 281 -21.49 15.40 6.74
CA SER A 281 -20.63 15.57 7.92
C SER A 281 -19.32 16.26 7.57
N SER A 282 -19.11 17.44 8.14
CA SER A 282 -17.87 18.22 8.13
C SER A 282 -16.81 17.49 8.97
N VAL A 283 -16.08 16.53 8.41
CA VAL A 283 -14.85 16.01 8.98
C VAL A 283 -13.71 16.44 8.07
N PRO A 284 -12.73 17.24 8.55
CA PRO A 284 -11.53 17.54 7.80
C PRO A 284 -10.66 16.27 7.77
N GLY A 285 -10.46 15.71 6.66
CA GLY A 285 -9.60 14.55 6.46
C GLY A 285 -9.40 14.38 4.97
N GLU A 286 -8.27 14.65 4.57
CA GLU A 286 -7.49 14.54 3.37
C GLU A 286 -7.67 13.23 2.59
N PHE A 287 -8.89 12.99 2.13
CA PHE A 287 -9.08 12.24 0.90
C PHE A 287 -9.52 13.27 -0.13
N CYS A 288 -8.84 13.32 -1.27
CA CYS A 288 -9.04 14.28 -2.34
C CYS A 288 -10.48 14.83 -2.40
N LYS A 289 -10.63 16.16 -2.28
CA LYS A 289 -11.94 16.85 -2.41
C LYS A 289 -12.47 16.84 -3.85
N ASP A 290 -11.67 16.34 -4.79
CA ASP A 290 -11.96 16.30 -6.22
C ASP A 290 -11.95 14.88 -6.78
N PRO A 291 -12.61 14.62 -7.92
CA PRO A 291 -12.73 13.30 -8.55
C PRO A 291 -11.42 12.77 -9.14
N CYS A 292 -10.29 13.06 -8.51
CA CYS A 292 -8.95 12.67 -8.95
C CYS A 292 -8.64 11.19 -8.77
N ILE A 293 -9.52 10.41 -8.14
CA ILE A 293 -9.42 8.96 -8.07
C ILE A 293 -10.56 8.40 -8.93
N MET A 294 -10.37 8.44 -10.22
CA MET A 294 -11.19 7.66 -11.15
C MET A 294 -10.28 6.74 -11.95
N PRO A 295 -10.54 5.42 -11.92
CA PRO A 295 -9.93 4.52 -12.86
C PRO A 295 -10.39 4.78 -14.28
#